data_eb93f9badb6480aff6ff6ee61159b8c8
#
_entry.id   eb93f9badb6480aff6ff6ee61159b8c8
#
_cell.length_a   1.000
_cell.length_b   1.000
_cell.length_c   1.000
_cell.angle_alpha   90.00
_cell.angle_beta   90.00
_cell.angle_gamma   90.00
#
_symmetry.space_group_name_H-M   'P 1'
#
loop_
_entity.id
_entity.type
_entity.pdbx_description
1 polymer ?
#
loop_
_entity_poly.entity_id
_entity_poly.type
_entity_poly.pdbx_seq_one_letter_code
_entity_poly.pdbx_strand_id
1 'polypeptide(L)'
;MSSCLRLFSLLLVVGASVALSYGLNNMPPQSVPGNTSSGNASLAKDVHPQTGNRLPPVNRQSLDDAAKKIYDAGGNAPGVDYGPQRLRLYSGGAEVFSSGLNDFLRRRAGLEPRLVELSILAAVREMDGEYEWTAHEPAALKAGVSPQIIDVIKYRKPLAGIDEKDATIIELGRESVGKHKVSSETFARANKLFGDRQLVNIVCLMGDYVSTAVLLNTFDQHVRPGVQPLLPIP
;
A
#
# COMPACT_ATOMS: atom_id res chain seq x y z
N MET A 1 -48.28 -29.31 22.39
CA MET A 1 -47.09 -28.94 23.17
C MET A 1 -45.90 -29.70 22.55
N SER A 2 -45.19 -29.10 21.67
CA SER A 2 -43.94 -29.68 21.10
C SER A 2 -43.09 -28.53 20.64
N SER A 3 -42.01 -28.30 21.39
CA SER A 3 -40.99 -27.30 21.14
C SER A 3 -40.13 -27.72 19.97
N CYS A 4 -40.11 -26.96 18.90
CA CYS A 4 -39.17 -27.13 17.78
C CYS A 4 -37.91 -26.30 18.02
N LEU A 5 -36.86 -26.93 18.48
CA LEU A 5 -35.54 -26.39 18.61
C LEU A 5 -34.91 -26.36 17.21
N ARG A 6 -34.74 -25.19 16.61
CA ARG A 6 -34.01 -25.03 15.34
C ARG A 6 -32.53 -24.79 15.70
N LEU A 7 -31.73 -25.80 15.47
CA LEU A 7 -30.25 -25.68 15.42
C LEU A 7 -29.86 -24.84 14.19
N PHE A 8 -29.27 -23.69 14.42
CA PHE A 8 -28.52 -22.95 13.40
C PHE A 8 -27.14 -23.61 13.25
N SER A 9 -26.99 -24.42 12.22
CA SER A 9 -25.65 -24.88 11.79
C SER A 9 -24.91 -23.73 11.15
N LEU A 10 -23.92 -23.20 11.86
CA LEU A 10 -22.94 -22.26 11.33
C LEU A 10 -21.99 -23.04 10.42
N LEU A 11 -22.21 -22.99 9.11
CA LEU A 11 -21.25 -23.52 8.13
C LEU A 11 -20.05 -22.57 8.10
N LEU A 12 -18.98 -22.98 8.76
CA LEU A 12 -17.65 -22.39 8.56
C LEU A 12 -17.15 -22.79 7.18
N VAL A 13 -17.33 -21.92 6.20
CA VAL A 13 -16.64 -22.04 4.92
C VAL A 13 -15.21 -21.59 5.13
N VAL A 14 -14.35 -22.54 5.46
CA VAL A 14 -12.89 -22.35 5.39
C VAL A 14 -12.53 -22.37 3.91
N GLY A 15 -12.63 -21.22 3.27
CA GLY A 15 -12.08 -21.02 1.94
C GLY A 15 -10.56 -21.11 2.00
N ALA A 16 -9.99 -22.12 1.35
CA ALA A 16 -8.57 -22.21 1.11
C ALA A 16 -8.13 -21.02 0.25
N SER A 17 -7.72 -19.91 0.89
CA SER A 17 -7.06 -18.81 0.21
C SER A 17 -5.66 -19.26 -0.17
N VAL A 18 -5.50 -19.68 -1.42
CA VAL A 18 -4.18 -19.85 -2.05
C VAL A 18 -3.49 -18.48 -1.98
N ALA A 19 -2.45 -18.40 -1.17
CA ALA A 19 -1.57 -17.24 -1.10
C ALA A 19 -0.86 -17.09 -2.45
N LEU A 20 -1.44 -16.31 -3.35
CA LEU A 20 -0.70 -15.79 -4.49
C LEU A 20 0.22 -14.69 -3.95
N SER A 21 1.48 -15.05 -3.82
CA SER A 21 2.59 -14.16 -3.51
C SER A 21 2.59 -13.01 -4.51
N TYR A 22 2.33 -11.82 -3.98
CA TYR A 22 2.17 -10.62 -4.80
C TYR A 22 3.47 -10.17 -5.41
N GLY A 23 3.35 -9.80 -6.65
CA GLY A 23 4.23 -9.27 -7.66
C GLY A 23 5.44 -8.40 -7.32
N LEU A 24 5.83 -8.26 -6.10
CA LEU A 24 7.13 -7.67 -5.73
C LEU A 24 8.30 -8.66 -5.91
N ASN A 25 8.03 -9.96 -6.07
CA ASN A 25 9.07 -10.96 -6.33
C ASN A 25 9.45 -11.11 -7.80
N ASN A 26 8.75 -10.48 -8.74
CA ASN A 26 8.95 -10.64 -10.18
C ASN A 26 9.32 -9.34 -10.90
N MET A 27 10.00 -8.40 -10.26
CA MET A 27 10.62 -7.31 -10.99
C MET A 27 11.95 -7.80 -11.56
N PRO A 28 12.13 -7.89 -12.90
CA PRO A 28 13.42 -8.16 -13.48
C PRO A 28 14.38 -7.00 -13.16
N PRO A 29 15.68 -7.25 -13.01
CA PRO A 29 16.64 -6.19 -12.82
C PRO A 29 16.62 -5.27 -14.05
N GLN A 30 16.15 -4.03 -13.87
CA GLN A 30 16.23 -3.02 -14.93
C GLN A 30 17.66 -2.55 -15.04
N SER A 31 18.29 -2.84 -16.18
CA SER A 31 19.57 -2.24 -16.56
C SER A 31 19.34 -0.77 -16.92
N VAL A 32 19.68 0.13 -16.01
CA VAL A 32 19.73 1.58 -16.25
C VAL A 32 21.14 1.92 -16.72
N PRO A 33 21.30 2.74 -17.80
CA PRO A 33 22.62 3.20 -18.21
C PRO A 33 23.26 4.01 -17.09
N GLY A 34 24.53 3.70 -16.79
CA GLY A 34 25.24 4.21 -15.64
C GLY A 34 25.27 5.73 -15.52
N ASN A 35 24.80 6.19 -14.38
CA ASN A 35 25.29 7.41 -13.76
C ASN A 35 25.85 7.02 -12.39
N THR A 36 27.17 6.94 -12.31
CA THR A 36 27.91 6.54 -11.11
C THR A 36 28.00 7.72 -10.17
N SER A 37 27.02 7.85 -9.30
CA SER A 37 27.18 8.46 -7.98
C SER A 37 26.13 7.89 -7.01
N SER A 38 26.26 6.59 -6.71
CA SER A 38 25.56 6.03 -5.55
C SER A 38 26.32 6.48 -4.31
N GLY A 39 25.92 7.62 -3.75
CA GLY A 39 26.20 7.90 -2.37
C GLY A 39 25.57 6.79 -1.54
N ASN A 40 26.38 5.90 -0.96
CA ASN A 40 25.97 5.01 0.12
C ASN A 40 25.56 5.92 1.29
N ALA A 41 24.31 6.37 1.32
CA ALA A 41 23.76 6.93 2.54
C ALA A 41 23.81 5.79 3.56
N SER A 42 24.70 5.91 4.54
CA SER A 42 24.81 4.91 5.60
C SER A 42 23.46 4.88 6.33
N LEU A 43 22.91 3.68 6.52
CA LEU A 43 21.72 3.50 7.34
C LEU A 43 21.90 4.21 8.70
N ALA A 44 20.83 4.77 9.24
CA ALA A 44 20.85 5.31 10.58
C ALA A 44 21.30 4.22 11.58
N LYS A 45 21.90 4.64 12.70
CA LYS A 45 22.51 3.69 13.67
C LYS A 45 21.50 2.72 14.29
N ASP A 46 20.23 3.09 14.32
CA ASP A 46 19.12 2.31 14.87
C ASP A 46 18.38 1.49 13.81
N VAL A 47 18.83 1.48 12.56
CA VAL A 47 18.26 0.69 11.48
C VAL A 47 19.01 -0.63 11.31
N HIS A 48 18.29 -1.74 11.35
CA HIS A 48 18.84 -3.08 11.15
C HIS A 48 19.04 -3.38 9.65
N PRO A 49 20.25 -3.73 9.19
CA PRO A 49 20.52 -3.99 7.77
C PRO A 49 19.68 -5.15 7.18
N GLN A 50 19.28 -6.11 8.02
CA GLN A 50 18.51 -7.28 7.59
C GLN A 50 17.05 -6.93 7.24
N THR A 51 16.48 -5.94 7.90
CA THR A 51 15.07 -5.52 7.75
C THR A 51 14.94 -4.17 7.06
N GLY A 52 16.02 -3.37 7.02
CA GLY A 52 16.00 -2.00 6.55
C GLY A 52 15.11 -1.08 7.37
N ASN A 53 14.87 -1.41 8.63
CA ASN A 53 14.06 -0.60 9.56
C ASN A 53 14.55 -0.72 11.00
N ARG A 54 13.88 -0.03 11.94
CA ARG A 54 14.26 0.04 13.36
C ARG A 54 13.98 -1.23 14.16
N LEU A 55 13.37 -2.26 13.58
CA LEU A 55 13.11 -3.53 14.27
C LEU A 55 14.03 -4.64 13.75
N PRO A 56 14.49 -5.55 14.62
CA PRO A 56 15.27 -6.72 14.20
C PRO A 56 14.42 -7.66 13.32
N PRO A 57 14.98 -8.69 12.69
CA PRO A 57 14.18 -9.69 11.98
C PRO A 57 13.14 -10.36 12.89
N VAL A 58 11.95 -10.59 12.36
CA VAL A 58 10.85 -11.24 13.10
C VAL A 58 11.28 -12.64 13.52
N ASN A 59 11.17 -12.93 14.80
CA ASN A 59 11.36 -14.29 15.31
C ASN A 59 10.11 -15.14 15.04
N ARG A 60 10.20 -16.04 14.06
CA ARG A 60 9.10 -16.96 13.71
C ARG A 60 8.56 -17.74 14.91
N GLN A 61 9.41 -18.11 15.89
CA GLN A 61 8.99 -18.91 17.03
C GLN A 61 8.06 -18.17 17.99
N SER A 62 8.15 -16.84 18.01
CA SER A 62 7.28 -15.98 18.84
C SER A 62 5.91 -15.70 18.22
N LEU A 63 5.68 -16.10 16.96
CA LEU A 63 4.45 -15.84 16.23
C LEU A 63 3.35 -16.85 16.63
N ASP A 64 2.09 -16.41 16.57
CA ASP A 64 0.94 -17.31 16.58
C ASP A 64 0.83 -18.13 15.28
N ASP A 65 -0.07 -19.10 15.24
CA ASP A 65 -0.16 -20.02 14.09
C ASP A 65 -0.64 -19.35 12.79
N ALA A 66 -1.44 -18.28 12.89
CA ALA A 66 -1.89 -17.53 11.71
C ALA A 66 -0.74 -16.68 11.14
N ALA A 67 0.00 -15.99 11.99
CA ALA A 67 1.18 -15.22 11.62
C ALA A 67 2.32 -16.10 11.10
N LYS A 68 2.53 -17.30 11.66
CA LYS A 68 3.49 -18.29 11.12
C LYS A 68 3.18 -18.68 9.68
N LYS A 69 1.92 -18.91 9.35
CA LYS A 69 1.52 -19.24 7.96
C LYS A 69 1.86 -18.11 6.99
N ILE A 70 1.64 -16.86 7.39
CA ILE A 70 1.99 -15.69 6.58
C ILE A 70 3.52 -15.55 6.46
N TYR A 71 4.22 -15.71 7.57
CA TYR A 71 5.68 -15.70 7.60
C TYR A 71 6.26 -16.71 6.62
N ASP A 72 5.81 -17.96 6.69
CA ASP A 72 6.29 -19.06 5.86
C ASP A 72 5.94 -18.87 4.38
N ALA A 73 4.75 -18.32 4.08
CA ALA A 73 4.33 -18.01 2.71
C ALA A 73 5.20 -16.94 2.04
N GLY A 74 5.82 -16.04 2.81
CA GLY A 74 6.78 -15.05 2.31
C GLY A 74 8.13 -15.65 1.87
N GLY A 75 8.44 -16.87 2.30
CA GLY A 75 9.70 -17.56 1.97
C GLY A 75 10.93 -16.90 2.60
N ASN A 76 12.10 -17.28 2.07
CA ASN A 76 13.42 -16.82 2.53
C ASN A 76 14.19 -16.08 1.42
N ALA A 77 13.49 -15.46 0.48
CA ALA A 77 14.15 -14.69 -0.59
C ALA A 77 14.90 -13.48 -0.01
N PRO A 78 16.02 -13.05 -0.62
CA PRO A 78 16.69 -11.82 -0.22
C PRO A 78 15.72 -10.63 -0.19
N GLY A 79 15.74 -9.87 0.91
CA GLY A 79 14.86 -8.72 1.12
C GLY A 79 13.40 -9.06 1.49
N VAL A 80 13.10 -10.33 1.80
CA VAL A 80 11.77 -10.74 2.27
C VAL A 80 11.37 -10.06 3.59
N ASP A 81 12.35 -9.72 4.42
CA ASP A 81 12.12 -9.04 5.71
C ASP A 81 11.89 -7.54 5.57
N TYR A 82 11.96 -7.00 4.36
CA TYR A 82 11.65 -5.60 4.06
C TYR A 82 10.15 -5.40 3.79
N GLY A 83 9.60 -4.34 4.34
CA GLY A 83 8.26 -3.85 4.02
C GLY A 83 7.19 -4.12 5.07
N PRO A 84 5.96 -3.64 4.79
CA PRO A 84 4.90 -3.55 5.79
C PRO A 84 4.40 -4.91 6.30
N GLN A 85 4.42 -5.95 5.49
CA GLN A 85 3.95 -7.27 5.87
C GLN A 85 4.76 -7.84 7.04
N ARG A 86 6.10 -7.77 6.95
CA ARG A 86 6.99 -8.25 8.03
C ARG A 86 6.87 -7.39 9.28
N LEU A 87 6.77 -6.08 9.12
CA LEU A 87 6.54 -5.18 10.25
C LEU A 87 5.25 -5.51 11.01
N ARG A 88 4.15 -5.77 10.30
CA ARG A 88 2.87 -6.10 10.95
C ARG A 88 2.86 -7.43 11.68
N LEU A 89 3.75 -8.38 11.33
CA LEU A 89 3.86 -9.65 12.06
C LEU A 89 4.28 -9.48 13.52
N TYR A 90 4.95 -8.37 13.89
CA TYR A 90 5.24 -8.08 15.29
C TYR A 90 3.98 -7.90 16.14
N SER A 91 2.85 -7.51 15.57
CA SER A 91 1.59 -7.38 16.28
C SER A 91 0.73 -8.67 16.27
N GLY A 92 1.28 -9.78 15.79
CA GLY A 92 0.56 -11.05 15.66
C GLY A 92 -0.51 -10.99 14.57
N GLY A 93 -1.76 -10.65 14.91
CA GLY A 93 -2.89 -10.69 13.97
C GLY A 93 -3.01 -9.54 12.98
N ALA A 94 -2.30 -8.42 13.16
CA ALA A 94 -2.54 -7.23 12.33
C ALA A 94 -2.33 -7.47 10.83
N GLU A 95 -1.35 -8.28 10.45
CA GLU A 95 -1.12 -8.61 9.04
C GLU A 95 -2.27 -9.40 8.42
N VAL A 96 -2.91 -10.30 9.19
CA VAL A 96 -4.07 -11.09 8.71
C VAL A 96 -5.21 -10.17 8.29
N PHE A 97 -5.54 -9.17 9.10
CA PHE A 97 -6.61 -8.22 8.82
C PHE A 97 -6.23 -7.22 7.74
N SER A 98 -5.02 -6.68 7.79
CA SER A 98 -4.53 -5.71 6.81
C SER A 98 -4.45 -6.31 5.41
N SER A 99 -3.88 -7.51 5.27
CA SER A 99 -3.80 -8.17 3.96
C SER A 99 -5.18 -8.51 3.39
N GLY A 100 -6.14 -8.88 4.25
CA GLY A 100 -7.53 -9.14 3.84
C GLY A 100 -8.24 -7.89 3.33
N LEU A 101 -8.10 -6.75 4.01
CA LEU A 101 -8.66 -5.47 3.58
C LEU A 101 -8.02 -5.00 2.27
N ASN A 102 -6.69 -5.03 2.20
CA ASN A 102 -5.94 -4.64 1.01
C ASN A 102 -6.34 -5.48 -0.22
N ASP A 103 -6.42 -6.81 -0.07
CA ASP A 103 -6.87 -7.70 -1.15
C ASP A 103 -8.30 -7.38 -1.61
N PHE A 104 -9.21 -7.13 -0.68
CA PHE A 104 -10.57 -6.74 -1.03
C PHE A 104 -10.60 -5.44 -1.84
N LEU A 105 -9.98 -4.39 -1.34
CA LEU A 105 -10.02 -3.06 -1.95
C LEU A 105 -9.35 -3.01 -3.32
N ARG A 106 -8.22 -3.70 -3.48
CA ARG A 106 -7.48 -3.68 -4.74
C ARG A 106 -8.03 -4.60 -5.82
N ARG A 107 -8.76 -5.68 -5.46
CA ARG A 107 -9.13 -6.72 -6.43
C ARG A 107 -10.59 -7.07 -6.47
N ARG A 108 -11.31 -6.91 -5.38
CA ARG A 108 -12.69 -7.38 -5.24
C ARG A 108 -13.71 -6.26 -5.07
N ALA A 109 -13.27 -5.05 -4.74
CA ALA A 109 -14.14 -3.90 -4.56
C ALA A 109 -14.69 -3.32 -5.88
N GLY A 110 -14.24 -3.82 -7.04
CA GLY A 110 -14.69 -3.39 -8.36
C GLY A 110 -14.06 -2.06 -8.82
N LEU A 111 -12.94 -1.65 -8.22
CA LEU A 111 -12.16 -0.53 -8.71
C LEU A 111 -11.27 -0.98 -9.87
N GLU A 112 -11.18 -0.17 -10.93
CA GLU A 112 -10.26 -0.42 -12.03
C GLU A 112 -8.80 -0.34 -11.55
N PRO A 113 -7.88 -1.19 -12.06
CA PRO A 113 -6.48 -1.19 -11.61
C PRO A 113 -5.80 0.18 -11.71
N ARG A 114 -6.10 0.95 -12.74
CA ARG A 114 -5.58 2.31 -12.92
C ARG A 114 -6.05 3.25 -11.79
N LEU A 115 -7.32 3.16 -11.43
CA LEU A 115 -7.90 3.97 -10.36
C LEU A 115 -7.35 3.58 -8.98
N VAL A 116 -7.11 2.27 -8.78
CA VAL A 116 -6.46 1.75 -7.56
C VAL A 116 -5.08 2.41 -7.39
N GLU A 117 -4.20 2.30 -8.39
CA GLU A 117 -2.84 2.80 -8.26
C GLU A 117 -2.79 4.34 -8.18
N LEU A 118 -3.65 5.04 -8.92
CA LEU A 118 -3.77 6.50 -8.83
C LEU A 118 -4.19 6.95 -7.42
N SER A 119 -5.15 6.25 -6.80
CA SER A 119 -5.62 6.55 -5.44
C SER A 119 -4.53 6.30 -4.40
N ILE A 120 -3.77 5.21 -4.58
CA ILE A 120 -2.62 4.90 -3.71
C ILE A 120 -1.58 6.01 -3.79
N LEU A 121 -1.13 6.38 -5.00
CA LEU A 121 -0.12 7.42 -5.17
C LEU A 121 -0.59 8.77 -4.60
N ALA A 122 -1.86 9.14 -4.83
CA ALA A 122 -2.43 10.39 -4.31
C ALA A 122 -2.40 10.46 -2.77
N ALA A 123 -2.68 9.34 -2.08
CA ALA A 123 -2.65 9.30 -0.62
C ALA A 123 -1.22 9.20 -0.07
N VAL A 124 -0.40 8.33 -0.64
CA VAL A 124 0.98 8.06 -0.19
C VAL A 124 1.86 9.31 -0.33
N ARG A 125 1.64 10.14 -1.38
CA ARG A 125 2.39 11.39 -1.54
C ARG A 125 2.15 12.37 -0.39
N GLU A 126 0.93 12.44 0.13
CA GLU A 126 0.61 13.35 1.24
C GLU A 126 1.19 12.87 2.59
N MET A 127 1.64 11.63 2.64
CA MET A 127 2.37 11.04 3.78
C MET A 127 3.88 11.03 3.59
N ASP A 128 4.40 11.52 2.45
CA ASP A 128 5.80 11.40 2.04
C ASP A 128 6.33 9.95 2.16
N GLY A 129 5.46 8.98 1.81
CA GLY A 129 5.69 7.54 1.96
C GLY A 129 6.61 7.00 0.88
N GLU A 130 7.94 7.17 1.02
CA GLU A 130 8.93 6.80 0.01
C GLU A 130 8.88 5.32 -0.37
N TYR A 131 8.75 4.42 0.60
CA TYR A 131 8.71 2.98 0.35
C TYR A 131 7.51 2.60 -0.52
N GLU A 132 6.31 3.02 -0.12
CA GLU A 132 5.08 2.72 -0.87
C GLU A 132 5.08 3.42 -2.24
N TRP A 133 5.54 4.66 -2.30
CA TRP A 133 5.68 5.36 -3.58
C TRP A 133 6.57 4.57 -4.56
N THR A 134 7.75 4.15 -4.10
CA THR A 134 8.72 3.42 -4.92
C THR A 134 8.17 2.08 -5.40
N ALA A 135 7.33 1.42 -4.60
CA ALA A 135 6.66 0.19 -5.00
C ALA A 135 5.51 0.43 -6.00
N HIS A 136 4.76 1.54 -5.86
CA HIS A 136 3.52 1.78 -6.59
C HIS A 136 3.68 2.65 -7.86
N GLU A 137 4.70 3.48 -7.98
CA GLU A 137 4.93 4.26 -9.21
C GLU A 137 5.09 3.36 -10.46
N PRO A 138 5.91 2.30 -10.46
CA PRO A 138 6.00 1.39 -11.60
C PRO A 138 4.68 0.62 -11.85
N ALA A 139 3.94 0.29 -10.79
CA ALA A 139 2.63 -0.36 -10.92
C ALA A 139 1.59 0.57 -11.54
N ALA A 140 1.60 1.85 -11.16
CA ALA A 140 0.74 2.88 -11.73
C ALA A 140 1.01 3.10 -13.22
N LEU A 141 2.29 3.19 -13.62
CA LEU A 141 2.68 3.25 -15.03
C LEU A 141 2.16 2.04 -15.82
N LYS A 142 2.35 0.84 -15.27
CA LYS A 142 1.86 -0.41 -15.88
C LYS A 142 0.33 -0.44 -15.97
N ALA A 143 -0.37 0.13 -15.00
CA ALA A 143 -1.83 0.23 -14.99
C ALA A 143 -2.37 1.34 -15.91
N GLY A 144 -1.50 2.14 -16.56
CA GLY A 144 -1.88 3.17 -17.53
C GLY A 144 -2.05 4.57 -16.92
N VAL A 145 -1.52 4.83 -15.72
CA VAL A 145 -1.37 6.20 -15.23
C VAL A 145 -0.21 6.85 -16.00
N SER A 146 -0.45 7.99 -16.64
CA SER A 146 0.58 8.62 -17.46
C SER A 146 1.71 9.21 -16.61
N PRO A 147 2.95 9.27 -17.13
CA PRO A 147 4.06 9.94 -16.45
C PRO A 147 3.74 11.37 -16.03
N GLN A 148 2.98 12.10 -16.86
CA GLN A 148 2.55 13.46 -16.55
C GLN A 148 1.70 13.53 -15.28
N ILE A 149 0.77 12.58 -15.08
CA ILE A 149 -0.08 12.52 -13.88
C ILE A 149 0.74 12.14 -12.66
N ILE A 150 1.65 11.18 -12.80
CA ILE A 150 2.59 10.82 -11.74
C ILE A 150 3.40 12.03 -11.30
N ASP A 151 3.92 12.81 -12.25
CA ASP A 151 4.66 14.04 -11.97
C ASP A 151 3.80 15.12 -11.26
N VAL A 152 2.53 15.23 -11.64
CA VAL A 152 1.59 16.16 -10.97
C VAL A 152 1.40 15.77 -9.49
N ILE A 153 1.31 14.49 -9.19
CA ILE A 153 1.20 13.99 -7.81
C ILE A 153 2.55 14.16 -7.11
N LYS A 154 3.62 13.63 -7.68
CA LYS A 154 4.97 13.59 -7.13
C LYS A 154 5.46 14.96 -6.67
N TYR A 155 5.25 15.97 -7.49
CA TYR A 155 5.73 17.34 -7.25
C TYR A 155 4.62 18.30 -6.81
N ARG A 156 3.44 17.79 -6.42
CA ARG A 156 2.28 18.58 -5.98
C ARG A 156 1.94 19.73 -6.94
N LYS A 157 2.08 19.50 -8.27
CA LYS A 157 1.80 20.49 -9.30
C LYS A 157 0.31 20.87 -9.36
N PRO A 158 -0.03 22.03 -9.93
CA PRO A 158 -1.42 22.40 -10.19
C PRO A 158 -2.14 21.36 -11.07
N LEU A 159 -3.46 21.24 -10.89
CA LEU A 159 -4.30 20.26 -11.61
C LEU A 159 -4.85 20.80 -12.96
N ALA A 160 -4.45 21.98 -13.39
CA ALA A 160 -4.88 22.57 -14.65
C ALA A 160 -4.51 21.66 -15.82
N GLY A 161 -5.48 21.36 -16.68
CA GLY A 161 -5.30 20.49 -17.85
C GLY A 161 -5.29 18.98 -17.57
N ILE A 162 -5.55 18.58 -16.34
CA ILE A 162 -5.73 17.16 -15.96
C ILE A 162 -7.20 16.77 -16.17
N ASP A 163 -7.43 15.55 -16.64
CA ASP A 163 -8.78 14.98 -16.75
C ASP A 163 -9.56 15.07 -15.43
N GLU A 164 -10.86 15.31 -15.50
CA GLU A 164 -11.70 15.57 -14.33
C GLU A 164 -11.65 14.44 -13.30
N LYS A 165 -11.62 13.16 -13.75
CA LYS A 165 -11.58 12.02 -12.84
C LYS A 165 -10.23 11.95 -12.09
N ASP A 166 -9.14 12.11 -12.83
CA ASP A 166 -7.80 12.08 -12.25
C ASP A 166 -7.58 13.26 -11.32
N ALA A 167 -7.96 14.47 -11.74
CA ALA A 167 -7.88 15.67 -10.92
C ALA A 167 -8.69 15.51 -9.62
N THR A 168 -9.87 14.90 -9.68
CA THR A 168 -10.71 14.67 -8.51
C THR A 168 -10.08 13.68 -7.52
N ILE A 169 -9.46 12.60 -8.00
CA ILE A 169 -8.75 11.64 -7.13
C ILE A 169 -7.54 12.31 -6.47
N ILE A 170 -6.77 13.07 -7.23
CA ILE A 170 -5.59 13.76 -6.67
C ILE A 170 -6.03 14.80 -5.62
N GLU A 171 -7.06 15.59 -5.92
CA GLU A 171 -7.59 16.58 -4.97
C GLU A 171 -8.16 15.90 -3.73
N LEU A 172 -8.88 14.78 -3.90
CA LEU A 172 -9.41 13.99 -2.78
C LEU A 172 -8.29 13.53 -1.84
N GLY A 173 -7.16 13.03 -2.38
CA GLY A 173 -5.98 12.68 -1.59
C GLY A 173 -5.37 13.88 -0.86
N ARG A 174 -5.16 15.00 -1.58
CA ARG A 174 -4.63 16.24 -1.01
C ARG A 174 -5.50 16.80 0.12
N GLU A 175 -6.82 16.71 -0.03
CA GLU A 175 -7.73 17.24 0.97
C GLU A 175 -7.93 16.27 2.13
N SER A 176 -8.22 15.00 1.87
CA SER A 176 -8.50 14.02 2.93
C SER A 176 -7.27 13.70 3.78
N VAL A 177 -6.11 13.52 3.15
CA VAL A 177 -4.87 13.15 3.81
C VAL A 177 -4.01 14.38 4.16
N GLY A 178 -3.80 15.27 3.19
CA GLY A 178 -2.92 16.42 3.39
C GLY A 178 -3.54 17.53 4.23
N LYS A 179 -4.83 17.88 3.99
CA LYS A 179 -5.55 18.93 4.72
C LYS A 179 -6.45 18.39 5.85
N HIS A 180 -6.61 17.08 5.96
CA HIS A 180 -7.45 16.37 6.93
C HIS A 180 -8.95 16.74 6.87
N LYS A 181 -9.40 17.31 5.76
CA LYS A 181 -10.80 17.67 5.53
C LYS A 181 -11.07 17.85 4.04
N VAL A 182 -12.10 17.19 3.56
CA VAL A 182 -12.58 17.32 2.18
C VAL A 182 -13.59 18.45 2.08
N SER A 183 -13.44 19.31 1.06
CA SER A 183 -14.40 20.38 0.77
C SER A 183 -15.69 19.82 0.20
N SER A 184 -16.81 20.55 0.38
CA SER A 184 -18.10 20.16 -0.19
C SER A 184 -18.05 20.05 -1.73
N GLU A 185 -17.25 20.88 -2.37
CA GLU A 185 -17.07 20.87 -3.83
C GLU A 185 -16.35 19.61 -4.30
N THR A 186 -15.23 19.25 -3.66
CA THR A 186 -14.49 18.03 -3.97
C THR A 186 -15.34 16.79 -3.69
N PHE A 187 -16.07 16.77 -2.56
CA PHE A 187 -17.00 15.67 -2.25
C PHE A 187 -18.09 15.54 -3.32
N ALA A 188 -18.78 16.62 -3.67
CA ALA A 188 -19.87 16.58 -4.66
C ALA A 188 -19.37 16.11 -6.04
N ARG A 189 -18.20 16.57 -6.48
CA ARG A 189 -17.57 16.13 -7.71
C ARG A 189 -17.19 14.65 -7.67
N ALA A 190 -16.54 14.20 -6.60
CA ALA A 190 -16.17 12.81 -6.42
C ALA A 190 -17.40 11.89 -6.37
N ASN A 191 -18.43 12.29 -5.64
CA ASN A 191 -19.67 11.51 -5.55
C ASN A 191 -20.41 11.42 -6.91
N LYS A 192 -20.44 12.52 -7.68
CA LYS A 192 -21.01 12.53 -9.04
C LYS A 192 -20.27 11.59 -9.98
N LEU A 193 -18.94 11.52 -9.89
CA LEU A 193 -18.11 10.76 -10.81
C LEU A 193 -18.05 9.26 -10.47
N PHE A 194 -18.06 8.90 -9.20
CA PHE A 194 -17.81 7.54 -8.73
C PHE A 194 -19.03 6.89 -8.05
N GLY A 195 -19.99 7.68 -7.57
CA GLY A 195 -21.10 7.22 -6.75
C GLY A 195 -20.66 6.79 -5.34
N ASP A 196 -21.61 6.65 -4.43
CA ASP A 196 -21.35 6.41 -3.00
C ASP A 196 -20.44 5.22 -2.75
N ARG A 197 -20.75 4.08 -3.38
CA ARG A 197 -20.02 2.83 -3.14
C ARG A 197 -18.55 2.89 -3.57
N GLN A 198 -18.29 3.37 -4.80
CA GLN A 198 -16.92 3.45 -5.29
C GLN A 198 -16.13 4.53 -4.54
N LEU A 199 -16.77 5.66 -4.22
CA LEU A 199 -16.13 6.71 -3.43
C LEU A 199 -15.72 6.19 -2.05
N VAL A 200 -16.58 5.44 -1.36
CA VAL A 200 -16.22 4.82 -0.08
C VAL A 200 -15.05 3.84 -0.25
N ASN A 201 -15.06 2.99 -1.28
CA ASN A 201 -13.95 2.06 -1.54
C ASN A 201 -12.63 2.80 -1.84
N ILE A 202 -12.67 3.90 -2.59
CA ILE A 202 -11.50 4.76 -2.87
C ILE A 202 -10.95 5.33 -1.57
N VAL A 203 -11.79 5.90 -0.72
CA VAL A 203 -11.38 6.50 0.55
C VAL A 203 -10.85 5.44 1.52
N CYS A 204 -11.49 4.27 1.59
CA CYS A 204 -10.98 3.14 2.37
C CYS A 204 -9.60 2.67 1.88
N LEU A 205 -9.39 2.62 0.55
CA LEU A 205 -8.09 2.29 -0.02
C LEU A 205 -7.02 3.33 0.33
N MET A 206 -7.33 4.61 0.21
CA MET A 206 -6.43 5.69 0.64
C MET A 206 -6.07 5.56 2.12
N GLY A 207 -7.07 5.29 2.99
CA GLY A 207 -6.86 5.09 4.42
C GLY A 207 -5.99 3.88 4.76
N ASP A 208 -6.14 2.76 4.06
CA ASP A 208 -5.29 1.57 4.21
C ASP A 208 -3.82 1.90 3.92
N TYR A 209 -3.56 2.67 2.86
CA TYR A 209 -2.21 3.10 2.51
C TYR A 209 -1.65 4.20 3.41
N VAL A 210 -2.49 5.08 3.94
CA VAL A 210 -2.09 6.03 5.00
C VAL A 210 -1.65 5.28 6.26
N SER A 211 -2.42 4.28 6.70
CA SER A 211 -2.04 3.42 7.82
C SER A 211 -0.70 2.70 7.57
N THR A 212 -0.51 2.21 6.35
CA THR A 212 0.75 1.58 5.94
C THR A 212 1.91 2.58 5.95
N ALA A 213 1.72 3.78 5.43
CA ALA A 213 2.74 4.83 5.42
C ALA A 213 3.13 5.27 6.84
N VAL A 214 2.15 5.41 7.75
CA VAL A 214 2.42 5.69 9.18
C VAL A 214 3.32 4.62 9.79
N LEU A 215 3.02 3.33 9.52
CA LEU A 215 3.84 2.21 9.99
C LEU A 215 5.27 2.31 9.45
N LEU A 216 5.42 2.43 8.14
CA LEU A 216 6.73 2.45 7.48
C LEU A 216 7.57 3.66 7.88
N ASN A 217 6.98 4.85 7.94
CA ASN A 217 7.67 6.07 8.34
C ASN A 217 8.08 6.03 9.82
N THR A 218 7.24 5.48 10.71
CA THR A 218 7.56 5.35 12.14
C THR A 218 8.78 4.46 12.37
N PHE A 219 8.87 3.35 11.66
CA PHE A 219 9.97 2.40 11.78
C PHE A 219 11.13 2.68 10.81
N ASP A 220 11.09 3.80 10.11
CA ASP A 220 12.13 4.22 9.14
C ASP A 220 12.46 3.10 8.14
N GLN A 221 11.42 2.61 7.47
CA GLN A 221 11.57 1.51 6.53
C GLN A 221 12.19 1.99 5.22
N HIS A 222 13.41 1.61 4.99
CA HIS A 222 14.11 1.85 3.73
C HIS A 222 13.61 0.92 2.62
N VAL A 223 13.74 1.34 1.36
CA VAL A 223 13.54 0.48 0.20
C VAL A 223 14.53 -0.68 0.19
N ARG A 224 14.21 -1.75 -0.53
CA ARG A 224 15.07 -2.94 -0.59
C ARG A 224 16.46 -2.63 -1.15
N PRO A 225 17.49 -3.34 -0.72
CA PRO A 225 18.83 -3.19 -1.28
C PRO A 225 18.83 -3.29 -2.82
N GLY A 226 19.49 -2.36 -3.48
CA GLY A 226 19.55 -2.29 -4.94
C GLY A 226 18.36 -1.58 -5.61
N VAL A 227 17.34 -1.19 -4.85
CA VAL A 227 16.22 -0.37 -5.35
C VAL A 227 16.53 1.10 -5.07
N GLN A 228 16.36 1.96 -6.07
CA GLN A 228 16.50 3.40 -5.90
C GLN A 228 15.17 4.00 -5.46
N PRO A 229 15.15 4.85 -4.41
CA PRO A 229 13.96 5.61 -4.04
C PRO A 229 13.49 6.50 -5.19
N LEU A 230 12.17 6.51 -5.43
CA LEU A 230 11.58 7.27 -6.53
C LEU A 230 10.87 8.56 -6.08
N LEU A 231 10.60 8.71 -4.78
CA LEU A 231 9.95 9.90 -4.25
C LEU A 231 11.01 10.85 -3.68
N PRO A 232 11.08 12.11 -4.16
CA PRO A 232 11.85 13.12 -3.48
C PRO A 232 11.13 13.49 -2.17
N ILE A 233 11.72 13.15 -1.05
CA ILE A 233 11.29 13.61 0.27
C ILE A 233 12.03 14.88 0.67
N PRO A 234 11.41 15.77 1.48
CA PRO A 234 12.02 17.01 1.94
C PRO A 234 13.32 16.80 2.70
#